data_d0313aab3b7fc69711e5e43c3cc45588
#
_entry.id   d0313aab3b7fc69711e5e43c3cc45588
#
_cell.length_a   1.000
_cell.length_b   1.000
_cell.length_c   1.000
_cell.angle_alpha   90.00
_cell.angle_beta   90.00
_cell.angle_gamma   90.00
#
_symmetry.space_group_name_H-M   'P 1'
#
loop_
_entity.id
_entity.type
_entity.pdbx_description
1 polymer ?
#
loop_
_entity_poly.entity_id
_entity_poly.type
_entity_poly.pdbx_seq_one_letter_code
_entity_poly.pdbx_strand_id
1 'polypeptide(L)'
;MRLLEAAGYANVGKANLHEFAYGVTSENPHYGRVPNPLAEGRIAGGSSGGSAAALAAGLADAALGSDSAGSIRIPAACCGVVGFKPSFGLVPIEGCFPLAPSFDHAGPMAREVAECVRMMEALVPGFERLEVELADLKVGVAWLDHADPLVRARVEQAAARFPNRRELVLELPDRERWGALFRREALDSHAGLFPERAEDYGDDVRESLEAAIDLTDSEVEAARRVREHHRAEVGEALEGLDLLLTPTLPCVAPRYGEGTRTVLTRFTSLFNLVAWPALALPCGPAEDGLPASVQLAAPTGGDNLVLAAGEALEGALASPV
;
A
#
# COMPACT_ATOMS: atom_id res chain seq x y z
N MET A 1 -14.57 -8.07 -8.67
CA MET A 1 -15.99 -7.65 -8.47
C MET A 1 -16.94 -8.84 -8.41
N ARG A 2 -17.04 -9.70 -9.44
CA ARG A 2 -17.97 -10.85 -9.44
C ARG A 2 -17.93 -11.73 -8.18
N LEU A 3 -16.76 -11.95 -7.59
CA LEU A 3 -16.61 -12.74 -6.35
C LEU A 3 -17.25 -12.04 -5.15
N LEU A 4 -17.05 -10.73 -5.01
CA LEU A 4 -17.68 -9.93 -3.95
C LEU A 4 -19.20 -9.87 -4.13
N GLU A 5 -19.69 -9.65 -5.35
CA GLU A 5 -21.12 -9.67 -5.66
C GLU A 5 -21.75 -11.03 -5.32
N ALA A 6 -21.06 -12.14 -5.63
CA ALA A 6 -21.50 -13.48 -5.25
C ALA A 6 -21.52 -13.72 -3.72
N ALA A 7 -20.69 -13.00 -2.98
CA ALA A 7 -20.68 -13.00 -1.50
C ALA A 7 -21.69 -12.00 -0.89
N GLY A 8 -22.50 -11.31 -1.69
CA GLY A 8 -23.55 -10.42 -1.23
C GLY A 8 -23.18 -8.93 -1.16
N TYR A 9 -22.00 -8.53 -1.63
CA TYR A 9 -21.65 -7.10 -1.73
C TYR A 9 -22.39 -6.42 -2.88
N ALA A 10 -22.93 -5.25 -2.61
CA ALA A 10 -23.54 -4.41 -3.64
C ALA A 10 -22.49 -3.49 -4.28
N ASN A 11 -22.32 -3.57 -5.61
CA ASN A 11 -21.44 -2.67 -6.34
C ASN A 11 -22.13 -1.32 -6.55
N VAL A 12 -21.67 -0.28 -5.85
CA VAL A 12 -22.24 1.07 -5.91
C VAL A 12 -21.56 1.97 -6.95
N GLY A 13 -20.46 1.52 -7.58
CA GLY A 13 -19.79 2.26 -8.65
C GLY A 13 -18.26 2.12 -8.65
N LYS A 14 -17.63 2.93 -9.50
CA LYS A 14 -16.17 3.08 -9.58
C LYS A 14 -15.74 4.38 -8.92
N ALA A 15 -14.78 4.30 -8.04
CA ALA A 15 -14.15 5.47 -7.44
C ALA A 15 -13.13 6.11 -8.40
N ASN A 16 -12.93 7.43 -8.28
CA ASN A 16 -11.84 8.12 -8.97
C ASN A 16 -10.48 7.66 -8.42
N LEU A 17 -9.45 7.74 -9.24
CA LEU A 17 -8.09 7.31 -8.91
C LEU A 17 -7.07 8.19 -9.63
N HIS A 18 -5.80 8.04 -9.29
CA HIS A 18 -4.73 8.60 -10.11
C HIS A 18 -4.72 7.94 -11.49
N GLU A 19 -4.55 8.71 -12.55
CA GLU A 19 -4.61 8.23 -13.92
C GLU A 19 -3.76 6.98 -14.13
N PHE A 20 -4.34 5.93 -14.73
CA PHE A 20 -3.73 4.60 -14.94
C PHE A 20 -3.06 3.98 -13.71
N ALA A 21 -3.44 4.37 -12.50
CA ALA A 21 -2.77 3.99 -11.24
C ALA A 21 -1.30 4.46 -11.15
N TYR A 22 -0.82 5.29 -12.07
CA TYR A 22 0.58 5.70 -12.19
C TYR A 22 0.91 6.99 -11.41
N GLY A 23 0.46 7.07 -10.16
CA GLY A 23 0.78 8.18 -9.26
C GLY A 23 0.30 7.92 -7.83
N VAL A 24 0.59 8.87 -6.93
CA VAL A 24 0.44 8.68 -5.48
C VAL A 24 -0.45 9.73 -4.81
N THR A 25 -1.06 10.66 -5.59
CA THR A 25 -1.83 11.79 -5.05
C THR A 25 -3.33 11.70 -5.33
N SER A 26 -3.73 10.98 -6.38
CA SER A 26 -5.09 10.96 -6.95
C SER A 26 -5.57 12.34 -7.45
N GLU A 27 -4.63 13.13 -7.96
CA GLU A 27 -4.89 14.32 -8.74
C GLU A 27 -5.05 13.92 -10.20
N ASN A 28 -6.27 13.60 -10.61
CA ASN A 28 -6.56 13.09 -11.95
C ASN A 28 -6.90 14.26 -12.89
N PRO A 29 -6.18 14.45 -14.01
CA PRO A 29 -6.41 15.58 -14.92
C PRO A 29 -7.75 15.50 -15.65
N HIS A 30 -8.32 14.29 -15.82
CA HIS A 30 -9.55 14.07 -16.58
C HIS A 30 -10.80 14.13 -15.70
N TYR A 31 -10.71 13.67 -14.43
CA TYR A 31 -11.85 13.54 -13.52
C TYR A 31 -11.73 14.42 -12.27
N GLY A 32 -10.70 15.27 -12.22
CA GLY A 32 -10.41 16.12 -11.07
C GLY A 32 -9.70 15.35 -9.94
N ARG A 33 -9.27 16.10 -8.93
CA ARG A 33 -8.58 15.54 -7.77
C ARG A 33 -9.56 14.91 -6.80
N VAL A 34 -9.14 13.87 -6.12
CA VAL A 34 -9.87 13.28 -4.99
C VAL A 34 -9.59 14.12 -3.73
N PRO A 35 -10.62 14.70 -3.09
CA PRO A 35 -10.42 15.42 -1.84
C PRO A 35 -10.13 14.45 -0.69
N ASN A 36 -9.28 14.88 0.26
CA ASN A 36 -9.13 14.16 1.52
C ASN A 36 -10.27 14.57 2.47
N PRO A 37 -11.13 13.62 2.92
CA PRO A 37 -12.27 13.95 3.78
C PRO A 37 -11.87 14.45 5.18
N LEU A 38 -10.64 14.17 5.62
CA LEU A 38 -10.16 14.53 6.96
C LEU A 38 -9.60 15.95 7.03
N ALA A 39 -9.09 16.48 5.90
CA ALA A 39 -8.51 17.82 5.90
C ALA A 39 -8.51 18.46 4.51
N GLU A 40 -9.07 19.66 4.41
CA GLU A 40 -9.01 20.48 3.21
C GLU A 40 -7.55 20.84 2.87
N GLY A 41 -7.20 20.83 1.59
CA GLY A 41 -5.85 21.15 1.11
C GLY A 41 -4.82 20.03 1.25
N ARG A 42 -5.23 18.86 1.74
CA ARG A 42 -4.39 17.64 1.82
C ARG A 42 -4.76 16.65 0.72
N ILE A 43 -3.78 15.88 0.24
CA ILE A 43 -4.04 14.81 -0.74
C ILE A 43 -4.76 13.64 -0.07
N ALA A 44 -5.60 12.95 -0.83
CA ALA A 44 -6.19 11.68 -0.39
C ALA A 44 -5.19 10.52 -0.45
N GLY A 45 -4.01 10.76 -1.02
CA GLY A 45 -3.09 9.70 -1.40
C GLY A 45 -3.57 8.97 -2.66
N GLY A 46 -2.74 8.07 -3.18
CA GLY A 46 -3.05 7.37 -4.44
C GLY A 46 -2.20 6.10 -4.64
N SER A 47 -2.57 5.36 -5.70
CA SER A 47 -3.53 5.70 -6.75
C SER A 47 -5.01 5.45 -6.36
N SER A 48 -5.32 4.59 -5.37
CA SER A 48 -6.69 4.23 -4.96
C SER A 48 -7.32 5.28 -4.02
N GLY A 49 -7.08 6.58 -4.25
CA GLY A 49 -7.52 7.65 -3.35
C GLY A 49 -9.02 7.77 -3.23
N GLY A 50 -9.76 7.57 -4.33
CA GLY A 50 -11.22 7.60 -4.28
C GLY A 50 -11.83 6.49 -3.43
N SER A 51 -11.21 5.30 -3.43
CA SER A 51 -11.61 4.19 -2.54
C SER A 51 -11.42 4.57 -1.06
N ALA A 52 -10.24 5.08 -0.70
CA ALA A 52 -9.96 5.52 0.66
C ALA A 52 -10.85 6.69 1.10
N ALA A 53 -11.02 7.69 0.23
CA ALA A 53 -11.85 8.86 0.52
C ALA A 53 -13.33 8.47 0.70
N ALA A 54 -13.86 7.56 -0.12
CA ALA A 54 -15.24 7.09 0.00
C ALA A 54 -15.48 6.37 1.34
N LEU A 55 -14.53 5.53 1.78
CA LEU A 55 -14.58 4.86 3.08
C LEU A 55 -14.52 5.86 4.24
N ALA A 56 -13.56 6.77 4.21
CA ALA A 56 -13.39 7.78 5.26
C ALA A 56 -14.59 8.74 5.38
N ALA A 57 -15.26 9.04 4.25
CA ALA A 57 -16.46 9.84 4.19
C ALA A 57 -17.75 9.04 4.51
N GLY A 58 -17.70 7.74 4.76
CA GLY A 58 -18.86 6.90 5.00
C GLY A 58 -19.77 6.66 3.78
N LEU A 59 -19.25 6.89 2.56
CA LEU A 59 -19.99 6.68 1.30
C LEU A 59 -20.00 5.22 0.83
N ALA A 60 -19.13 4.41 1.36
CA ALA A 60 -19.05 2.97 1.12
C ALA A 60 -18.63 2.25 2.41
N ASP A 61 -18.99 0.98 2.54
CA ASP A 61 -18.57 0.14 3.67
C ASP A 61 -17.27 -0.60 3.37
N ALA A 62 -17.08 -0.99 2.11
CA ALA A 62 -15.93 -1.72 1.59
C ALA A 62 -15.52 -1.16 0.23
N ALA A 63 -14.24 -1.25 -0.10
CA ALA A 63 -13.72 -0.86 -1.40
C ALA A 63 -12.59 -1.79 -1.85
N LEU A 64 -12.40 -1.88 -3.16
CA LEU A 64 -11.20 -2.47 -3.75
C LEU A 64 -10.22 -1.37 -4.17
N GLY A 65 -8.94 -1.68 -4.04
CA GLY A 65 -7.85 -0.90 -4.58
C GLY A 65 -6.87 -1.76 -5.36
N SER A 66 -5.93 -1.12 -6.07
CA SER A 66 -4.74 -1.76 -6.62
C SER A 66 -3.48 -1.19 -5.96
N ASP A 67 -2.40 -1.96 -5.92
CA ASP A 67 -1.16 -1.58 -5.23
C ASP A 67 0.06 -2.13 -5.98
N SER A 68 0.78 -1.23 -6.65
CA SER A 68 2.00 -1.56 -7.39
C SER A 68 3.28 -1.06 -6.69
N ALA A 69 3.13 -0.05 -5.79
CA ALA A 69 4.22 0.46 -4.93
C ALA A 69 3.69 1.07 -3.62
N GLY A 70 2.41 0.80 -3.25
CA GLY A 70 1.75 1.35 -2.07
C GLY A 70 0.35 1.89 -2.32
N SER A 71 -0.21 1.71 -3.52
CA SER A 71 -1.43 2.42 -3.94
C SER A 71 -2.75 2.00 -3.26
N ILE A 72 -2.76 0.98 -2.42
CA ILE A 72 -3.80 0.69 -1.41
C ILE A 72 -3.42 1.36 -0.09
N ARG A 73 -2.18 1.17 0.35
CA ARG A 73 -1.68 1.52 1.70
C ARG A 73 -1.43 3.01 1.87
N ILE A 74 -0.93 3.69 0.84
CA ILE A 74 -0.72 5.14 0.83
C ILE A 74 -2.04 5.89 1.07
N PRO A 75 -3.09 5.69 0.25
CA PRO A 75 -4.35 6.39 0.48
C PRO A 75 -5.05 5.94 1.76
N ALA A 76 -4.91 4.69 2.17
CA ALA A 76 -5.41 4.23 3.46
C ALA A 76 -4.79 5.03 4.62
N ALA A 77 -3.47 5.21 4.62
CA ALA A 77 -2.77 6.02 5.61
C ALA A 77 -3.16 7.50 5.56
N CYS A 78 -3.29 8.08 4.36
CA CYS A 78 -3.68 9.49 4.19
C CYS A 78 -5.11 9.78 4.65
N CYS A 79 -6.03 8.84 4.49
CA CYS A 79 -7.46 9.00 4.80
C CYS A 79 -7.87 8.33 6.13
N GLY A 80 -6.95 7.73 6.88
CA GLY A 80 -7.23 7.13 8.17
C GLY A 80 -8.13 5.89 8.10
N VAL A 81 -7.97 5.07 7.08
CA VAL A 81 -8.69 3.80 6.89
C VAL A 81 -7.71 2.63 6.81
N VAL A 82 -8.21 1.42 6.81
CA VAL A 82 -7.44 0.18 6.66
C VAL A 82 -7.25 -0.13 5.17
N GLY A 83 -6.03 -0.53 4.79
CA GLY A 83 -5.75 -0.98 3.44
C GLY A 83 -4.85 -2.21 3.45
N PHE A 84 -5.31 -3.30 2.86
CA PHE A 84 -4.57 -4.55 2.79
C PHE A 84 -4.12 -4.88 1.37
N LYS A 85 -2.82 -5.00 1.19
CA LYS A 85 -2.19 -5.52 -0.03
C LYS A 85 -1.85 -7.00 0.19
N PRO A 86 -2.55 -7.94 -0.44
CA PRO A 86 -2.27 -9.37 -0.31
C PRO A 86 -0.91 -9.80 -0.86
N SER A 87 -0.54 -11.05 -0.65
CA SER A 87 0.56 -11.71 -1.37
C SER A 87 0.36 -11.60 -2.88
N PHE A 88 1.48 -11.51 -3.62
CA PHE A 88 1.42 -11.40 -5.08
C PHE A 88 0.65 -12.58 -5.71
N GLY A 89 -0.30 -12.26 -6.59
CA GLY A 89 -1.11 -13.24 -7.31
C GLY A 89 -2.22 -13.92 -6.49
N LEU A 90 -2.36 -13.61 -5.18
CA LEU A 90 -3.40 -14.24 -4.35
C LEU A 90 -4.80 -13.75 -4.74
N VAL A 91 -4.99 -12.45 -4.94
CA VAL A 91 -6.25 -11.88 -5.43
C VAL A 91 -6.15 -11.70 -6.95
N PRO A 92 -7.12 -12.23 -7.73
CA PRO A 92 -7.10 -12.09 -9.19
C PRO A 92 -7.22 -10.63 -9.63
N ILE A 93 -6.36 -10.23 -10.58
CA ILE A 93 -6.36 -8.89 -11.21
C ILE A 93 -6.92 -8.88 -12.63
N GLU A 94 -7.52 -9.99 -13.06
CA GLU A 94 -8.13 -10.10 -14.38
C GLU A 94 -9.18 -9.00 -14.62
N GLY A 95 -9.06 -8.30 -15.73
CA GLY A 95 -9.90 -7.16 -16.08
C GLY A 95 -9.44 -5.81 -15.51
N CYS A 96 -8.35 -5.77 -14.75
CA CYS A 96 -7.66 -4.53 -14.41
C CYS A 96 -6.71 -4.15 -15.57
N PHE A 97 -6.64 -2.85 -15.88
CA PHE A 97 -5.57 -2.35 -16.75
C PHE A 97 -4.26 -2.44 -15.98
N PRO A 98 -3.22 -3.10 -16.52
CA PRO A 98 -1.97 -3.29 -15.79
C PRO A 98 -1.17 -1.99 -15.73
N LEU A 99 -0.45 -1.79 -14.62
CA LEU A 99 0.57 -0.74 -14.53
C LEU A 99 1.97 -1.35 -14.67
N ALA A 100 2.34 -2.22 -13.75
CA ALA A 100 3.60 -2.96 -13.77
C ALA A 100 3.31 -4.40 -13.32
N PRO A 101 3.07 -5.33 -14.25
CA PRO A 101 2.49 -6.64 -13.98
C PRO A 101 3.18 -7.47 -12.90
N SER A 102 4.50 -7.32 -12.75
CA SER A 102 5.24 -8.05 -11.72
C SER A 102 5.20 -7.39 -10.33
N PHE A 103 4.52 -6.23 -10.20
CA PHE A 103 4.33 -5.46 -8.96
C PHE A 103 2.85 -5.30 -8.61
N ASP A 104 1.95 -5.52 -9.57
CA ASP A 104 0.53 -5.22 -9.42
C ASP A 104 -0.18 -6.19 -8.49
N HIS A 105 -0.92 -5.64 -7.53
CA HIS A 105 -1.78 -6.36 -6.62
C HIS A 105 -3.15 -5.72 -6.61
N ALA A 106 -4.19 -6.50 -6.31
CA ALA A 106 -5.49 -5.97 -5.90
C ALA A 106 -5.77 -6.40 -4.46
N GLY A 107 -6.49 -5.58 -3.72
CA GLY A 107 -6.80 -5.91 -2.34
C GLY A 107 -7.90 -5.05 -1.72
N PRO A 108 -8.40 -5.45 -0.55
CA PRO A 108 -9.48 -4.78 0.16
C PRO A 108 -9.00 -3.50 0.88
N MET A 109 -9.94 -2.58 0.99
CA MET A 109 -9.86 -1.38 1.83
C MET A 109 -11.17 -1.26 2.61
N ALA A 110 -11.10 -0.88 3.87
CA ALA A 110 -12.26 -0.76 4.75
C ALA A 110 -11.98 0.20 5.92
N ARG A 111 -12.98 0.48 6.76
CA ARG A 111 -12.78 1.24 8.00
C ARG A 111 -12.18 0.40 9.12
N GLU A 112 -12.35 -0.93 9.07
CA GLU A 112 -11.92 -1.90 10.09
C GLU A 112 -11.24 -3.11 9.43
N VAL A 113 -10.30 -3.73 10.13
CA VAL A 113 -9.58 -4.91 9.63
C VAL A 113 -10.53 -6.09 9.40
N ALA A 114 -11.52 -6.27 10.28
CA ALA A 114 -12.52 -7.33 10.16
C ALA A 114 -13.26 -7.33 8.81
N GLU A 115 -13.51 -6.14 8.21
CA GLU A 115 -14.13 -6.07 6.89
C GLU A 115 -13.14 -6.47 5.80
N CYS A 116 -11.87 -6.11 5.91
CA CYS A 116 -10.84 -6.60 4.99
C CYS A 116 -10.73 -8.13 5.02
N VAL A 117 -10.86 -8.76 6.21
CA VAL A 117 -10.91 -10.23 6.35
C VAL A 117 -12.10 -10.80 5.60
N ARG A 118 -13.32 -10.28 5.82
CA ARG A 118 -14.54 -10.74 5.11
C ARG A 118 -14.40 -10.61 3.59
N MET A 119 -13.78 -9.52 3.12
CA MET A 119 -13.51 -9.34 1.70
C MET A 119 -12.51 -10.38 1.18
N MET A 120 -11.48 -10.73 1.95
CA MET A 120 -10.52 -11.76 1.55
C MET A 120 -11.15 -13.15 1.52
N GLU A 121 -12.02 -13.49 2.46
CA GLU A 121 -12.83 -14.74 2.44
C GLU A 121 -13.66 -14.84 1.15
N ALA A 122 -14.19 -13.71 0.68
CA ALA A 122 -14.97 -13.64 -0.58
C ALA A 122 -14.09 -13.69 -1.84
N LEU A 123 -12.89 -13.06 -1.81
CA LEU A 123 -12.01 -12.92 -2.97
C LEU A 123 -11.14 -14.16 -3.21
N VAL A 124 -10.82 -14.91 -2.14
CA VAL A 124 -9.86 -16.02 -2.17
C VAL A 124 -10.53 -17.28 -1.66
N PRO A 125 -10.94 -18.20 -2.55
CA PRO A 125 -11.54 -19.46 -2.12
C PRO A 125 -10.62 -20.23 -1.18
N GLY A 126 -11.13 -20.58 0.00
CA GLY A 126 -10.37 -21.30 1.03
C GLY A 126 -9.47 -20.40 1.89
N PHE A 127 -9.66 -19.08 1.84
CA PHE A 127 -9.01 -18.18 2.79
C PHE A 127 -9.53 -18.48 4.21
N GLU A 128 -8.61 -18.77 5.12
CA GLU A 128 -8.92 -19.12 6.50
C GLU A 128 -8.62 -17.93 7.42
N ARG A 129 -9.64 -17.48 8.16
CA ARG A 129 -9.45 -16.51 9.22
C ARG A 129 -8.64 -17.13 10.37
N LEU A 130 -7.63 -16.39 10.83
CA LEU A 130 -6.88 -16.74 12.05
C LEU A 130 -7.28 -15.80 13.19
N GLU A 131 -7.07 -16.29 14.41
CA GLU A 131 -7.06 -15.49 15.63
C GLU A 131 -5.68 -15.62 16.28
N VAL A 132 -5.12 -14.53 16.75
CA VAL A 132 -3.78 -14.48 17.36
C VAL A 132 -3.77 -13.57 18.57
N GLU A 133 -2.95 -13.93 19.54
CA GLU A 133 -2.61 -13.02 20.63
C GLU A 133 -1.32 -12.27 20.30
N LEU A 134 -1.31 -10.94 20.47
CA LEU A 134 -0.12 -10.11 20.19
C LEU A 134 1.11 -10.56 20.98
N ALA A 135 0.89 -11.16 22.16
CA ALA A 135 1.95 -11.65 23.02
C ALA A 135 2.68 -12.89 22.46
N ASP A 136 2.06 -13.63 21.55
CA ASP A 136 2.65 -14.84 20.97
C ASP A 136 3.49 -14.52 19.72
N LEU A 137 3.32 -13.32 19.14
CA LEU A 137 3.97 -12.92 17.91
C LEU A 137 5.35 -12.31 18.14
N LYS A 138 6.33 -12.73 17.35
CA LYS A 138 7.68 -12.16 17.31
C LYS A 138 7.78 -11.15 16.18
N VAL A 139 8.03 -9.89 16.52
CA VAL A 139 7.91 -8.77 15.58
C VAL A 139 9.24 -8.05 15.42
N GLY A 140 9.70 -7.93 14.18
CA GLY A 140 10.77 -7.02 13.80
C GLY A 140 10.23 -5.61 13.58
N VAL A 141 10.88 -4.59 14.11
CA VAL A 141 10.49 -3.19 13.93
C VAL A 141 11.58 -2.45 13.17
N ALA A 142 11.22 -1.78 12.08
CA ALA A 142 12.20 -1.07 11.26
C ALA A 142 11.73 0.33 10.84
N TRP A 143 12.69 1.18 10.45
CA TRP A 143 12.52 2.49 9.80
C TRP A 143 11.83 3.57 10.61
N LEU A 144 11.71 3.43 11.93
CA LEU A 144 11.07 4.44 12.78
C LEU A 144 11.78 5.80 12.69
N ASP A 145 13.11 5.79 12.60
CA ASP A 145 13.94 7.01 12.55
C ASP A 145 13.79 7.82 11.25
N HIS A 146 13.12 7.23 10.24
CA HIS A 146 12.86 7.86 8.95
C HIS A 146 11.48 8.52 8.85
N ALA A 147 10.69 8.48 9.94
CA ALA A 147 9.36 9.09 10.01
C ALA A 147 9.38 10.41 10.83
N ASP A 148 8.40 11.26 10.54
CA ASP A 148 8.18 12.49 11.29
C ASP A 148 7.93 12.20 12.77
N PRO A 149 8.27 13.12 13.70
CA PRO A 149 8.32 12.80 15.13
C PRO A 149 7.03 12.26 15.72
N LEU A 150 5.86 12.80 15.35
CA LEU A 150 4.58 12.31 15.89
C LEU A 150 4.13 11.02 15.20
N VAL A 151 4.37 10.85 13.90
CA VAL A 151 4.16 9.58 13.20
C VAL A 151 4.99 8.48 13.85
N ARG A 152 6.31 8.74 14.06
CA ARG A 152 7.20 7.84 14.78
C ARG A 152 6.64 7.47 16.14
N ALA A 153 6.27 8.46 16.96
CA ALA A 153 5.76 8.21 18.31
C ALA A 153 4.49 7.33 18.31
N ARG A 154 3.59 7.50 17.32
CA ARG A 154 2.38 6.68 17.19
C ARG A 154 2.70 5.25 16.77
N VAL A 155 3.63 5.07 15.85
CA VAL A 155 4.07 3.72 15.40
C VAL A 155 4.84 3.01 16.52
N GLU A 156 5.65 3.71 17.31
CA GLU A 156 6.31 3.17 18.53
C GLU A 156 5.27 2.71 19.57
N GLN A 157 4.19 3.47 19.78
CA GLN A 157 3.08 3.07 20.66
C GLN A 157 2.35 1.82 20.14
N ALA A 158 2.14 1.71 18.82
CA ALA A 158 1.58 0.51 18.22
C ALA A 158 2.53 -0.69 18.36
N ALA A 159 3.82 -0.51 18.08
CA ALA A 159 4.84 -1.54 18.25
C ALA A 159 4.94 -2.01 19.73
N ALA A 160 4.71 -1.12 20.70
CA ALA A 160 4.72 -1.45 22.11
C ALA A 160 3.61 -2.44 22.53
N ARG A 161 2.58 -2.63 21.71
CA ARG A 161 1.53 -3.65 21.94
C ARG A 161 2.03 -5.09 21.71
N PHE A 162 3.19 -5.25 21.05
CA PHE A 162 3.85 -6.53 20.86
C PHE A 162 4.98 -6.71 21.88
N PRO A 163 4.80 -7.56 22.92
CA PRO A 163 5.83 -7.77 23.95
C PRO A 163 7.12 -8.37 23.37
N ASN A 164 7.01 -9.26 22.37
CA ASN A 164 8.13 -9.97 21.76
C ASN A 164 8.61 -9.25 20.49
N ARG A 165 9.02 -7.97 20.61
CA ARG A 165 9.55 -7.19 19.50
C ARG A 165 11.05 -6.95 19.62
N ARG A 166 11.71 -6.79 18.48
CA ARG A 166 13.11 -6.32 18.39
C ARG A 166 13.28 -5.33 17.24
N GLU A 167 14.18 -4.38 17.40
CA GLU A 167 14.57 -3.49 16.30
C GLU A 167 15.37 -4.24 15.26
N LEU A 168 15.12 -3.89 13.99
CA LEU A 168 15.85 -4.39 12.83
C LEU A 168 16.50 -3.23 12.09
N VAL A 169 17.70 -3.47 11.60
CA VAL A 169 18.38 -2.59 10.65
C VAL A 169 18.14 -3.17 9.26
N LEU A 170 17.30 -2.51 8.48
CA LEU A 170 16.99 -2.87 7.09
C LEU A 170 17.32 -1.71 6.17
N GLU A 171 17.90 -2.01 5.01
CA GLU A 171 18.10 -1.00 3.97
C GLU A 171 16.74 -0.53 3.42
N LEU A 172 16.60 0.79 3.23
CA LEU A 172 15.45 1.33 2.53
C LEU A 172 15.57 1.05 1.03
N PRO A 173 14.48 0.59 0.36
CA PRO A 173 14.54 0.34 -1.06
C PRO A 173 14.75 1.63 -1.83
N ASP A 174 15.91 1.75 -2.48
CA ASP A 174 16.24 2.88 -3.33
C ASP A 174 15.47 2.81 -4.66
N ARG A 175 14.52 3.72 -4.82
CA ARG A 175 13.67 3.79 -6.01
C ARG A 175 14.47 4.00 -7.32
N GLU A 176 15.59 4.68 -7.28
CA GLU A 176 16.40 4.88 -8.48
C GLU A 176 16.97 3.55 -8.97
N ARG A 177 17.38 2.68 -8.05
CA ARG A 177 17.99 1.38 -8.36
C ARG A 177 17.00 0.34 -8.88
N TRP A 178 15.78 0.24 -8.32
CA TRP A 178 14.79 -0.76 -8.75
C TRP A 178 13.77 -0.20 -9.78
N GLY A 179 13.66 1.11 -9.89
CA GLY A 179 12.62 1.80 -10.66
C GLY A 179 12.68 1.56 -12.18
N ALA A 180 13.83 1.18 -12.74
CA ALA A 180 13.96 0.88 -14.16
C ALA A 180 13.08 -0.32 -14.57
N LEU A 181 13.03 -1.38 -13.75
CA LEU A 181 12.14 -2.52 -14.00
C LEU A 181 10.67 -2.10 -14.01
N PHE A 182 10.25 -1.33 -13.01
CA PHE A 182 8.87 -0.83 -12.91
C PHE A 182 8.48 0.05 -14.10
N ARG A 183 9.33 1.00 -14.48
CA ARG A 183 9.08 1.90 -15.61
C ARG A 183 9.02 1.16 -16.96
N ARG A 184 9.88 0.15 -17.17
CA ARG A 184 9.83 -0.68 -18.36
C ARG A 184 8.51 -1.43 -18.44
N GLU A 185 8.07 -2.08 -17.37
CA GLU A 185 6.79 -2.79 -17.35
C GLU A 185 5.60 -1.83 -17.54
N ALA A 186 5.66 -0.62 -16.99
CA ALA A 186 4.64 0.40 -17.23
C ALA A 186 4.60 0.82 -18.71
N LEU A 187 5.74 1.09 -19.34
CA LEU A 187 5.80 1.42 -20.76
C LEU A 187 5.25 0.26 -21.61
N ASP A 188 5.65 -0.98 -21.33
CA ASP A 188 5.18 -2.17 -22.04
C ASP A 188 3.65 -2.35 -21.91
N SER A 189 3.08 -2.05 -20.74
CA SER A 189 1.64 -2.08 -20.49
C SER A 189 0.88 -1.05 -21.32
N HIS A 190 1.51 0.04 -21.72
CA HIS A 190 0.94 1.10 -22.55
C HIS A 190 1.28 0.98 -24.04
N ALA A 191 1.98 -0.07 -24.49
CA ALA A 191 2.50 -0.20 -25.86
C ALA A 191 1.43 -0.08 -26.96
N GLY A 192 0.16 -0.33 -26.67
CA GLY A 192 -0.96 -0.14 -27.61
C GLY A 192 -1.59 1.26 -27.64
N LEU A 193 -1.09 2.16 -26.76
CA LEU A 193 -1.63 3.52 -26.58
C LEU A 193 -0.55 4.59 -26.71
N PHE A 194 0.63 4.33 -26.21
CA PHE A 194 1.75 5.25 -26.13
C PHE A 194 2.89 4.78 -27.07
N PRO A 195 3.55 5.66 -27.86
CA PRO A 195 3.42 7.14 -27.81
C PRO A 195 2.34 7.75 -28.70
N GLU A 196 1.61 6.97 -29.52
CA GLU A 196 0.68 7.48 -30.54
C GLU A 196 -0.41 8.38 -29.95
N ARG A 197 -0.77 8.18 -28.70
CA ARG A 197 -1.79 8.94 -27.97
C ARG A 197 -1.21 9.69 -26.77
N ALA A 198 0.06 10.08 -26.83
CA ALA A 198 0.74 10.76 -25.71
C ALA A 198 0.02 12.03 -25.23
N GLU A 199 -0.65 12.74 -26.15
CA GLU A 199 -1.41 13.97 -25.86
C GLU A 199 -2.71 13.74 -25.05
N ASP A 200 -3.21 12.50 -25.01
CA ASP A 200 -4.39 12.12 -24.21
C ASP A 200 -4.05 11.85 -22.75
N TYR A 201 -2.76 11.79 -22.39
CA TYR A 201 -2.30 11.55 -21.03
C TYR A 201 -2.10 12.85 -20.24
N GLY A 202 -2.32 12.81 -18.96
CA GLY A 202 -1.88 13.87 -18.05
C GLY A 202 -0.35 13.98 -18.02
N ASP A 203 0.14 15.18 -17.74
CA ASP A 203 1.57 15.52 -17.85
C ASP A 203 2.45 14.57 -17.04
N ASP A 204 2.08 14.25 -15.79
CA ASP A 204 2.87 13.44 -14.88
C ASP A 204 2.96 11.96 -15.30
N VAL A 205 1.90 11.41 -15.89
CA VAL A 205 1.90 10.04 -16.47
C VAL A 205 2.67 10.03 -17.78
N ARG A 206 2.43 11.01 -18.66
CA ARG A 206 3.16 11.15 -19.92
C ARG A 206 4.66 11.25 -19.69
N GLU A 207 5.12 12.19 -18.85
CA GLU A 207 6.53 12.35 -18.52
C GLU A 207 7.17 11.08 -17.94
N SER A 208 6.39 10.33 -17.14
CA SER A 208 6.85 9.06 -16.56
C SER A 208 7.03 7.96 -17.62
N LEU A 209 6.16 7.92 -18.65
CA LEU A 209 6.28 7.00 -19.78
C LEU A 209 7.39 7.41 -20.73
N GLU A 210 7.52 8.72 -21.03
CA GLU A 210 8.61 9.29 -21.84
C GLU A 210 9.98 8.95 -21.24
N ALA A 211 10.13 9.11 -19.93
CA ALA A 211 11.36 8.77 -19.21
C ALA A 211 11.71 7.26 -19.22
N ALA A 212 10.78 6.40 -19.65
CA ALA A 212 11.02 4.97 -19.78
C ALA A 212 11.47 4.53 -21.18
N ILE A 213 11.32 5.40 -22.21
CA ILE A 213 11.64 5.05 -23.61
C ILE A 213 13.12 4.68 -23.78
N ASP A 214 14.00 5.44 -23.17
CA ASP A 214 15.45 5.30 -23.32
C ASP A 214 16.07 4.27 -22.33
N LEU A 215 15.26 3.58 -21.54
CA LEU A 215 15.74 2.54 -20.63
C LEU A 215 16.39 1.39 -21.39
N THR A 216 17.61 1.09 -21.05
CA THR A 216 18.36 -0.04 -21.60
C THR A 216 18.00 -1.36 -20.90
N ASP A 217 18.15 -2.49 -21.59
CA ASP A 217 17.97 -3.81 -20.99
C ASP A 217 18.95 -4.07 -19.83
N SER A 218 20.14 -3.46 -19.88
CA SER A 218 21.13 -3.53 -18.80
C SER A 218 20.64 -2.88 -17.51
N GLU A 219 19.96 -1.72 -17.60
CA GLU A 219 19.38 -1.03 -16.44
C GLU A 219 18.21 -1.83 -15.84
N VAL A 220 17.38 -2.40 -16.71
CA VAL A 220 16.26 -3.26 -16.26
C VAL A 220 16.79 -4.51 -15.57
N GLU A 221 17.84 -5.14 -16.11
CA GLU A 221 18.45 -6.33 -15.50
C GLU A 221 19.17 -5.98 -14.18
N ALA A 222 19.80 -4.80 -14.09
CA ALA A 222 20.33 -4.30 -12.82
C ALA A 222 19.22 -4.13 -11.76
N ALA A 223 18.08 -3.59 -12.16
CA ALA A 223 16.92 -3.42 -11.28
C ALA A 223 16.32 -4.78 -10.82
N ARG A 224 16.34 -5.81 -11.68
CA ARG A 224 15.97 -7.19 -11.28
C ARG A 224 16.89 -7.73 -10.19
N ARG A 225 18.20 -7.53 -10.31
CA ARG A 225 19.17 -7.94 -9.27
C ARG A 225 18.94 -7.20 -7.96
N VAL A 226 18.60 -5.92 -7.98
CA VAL A 226 18.23 -5.16 -6.77
C VAL A 226 17.00 -5.75 -6.11
N ARG A 227 15.99 -6.16 -6.89
CA ARG A 227 14.80 -6.85 -6.37
C ARG A 227 15.15 -8.16 -5.67
N GLU A 228 16.00 -8.99 -6.28
CA GLU A 228 16.42 -10.25 -5.66
C GLU A 228 17.28 -10.02 -4.41
N HIS A 229 18.12 -8.99 -4.40
CA HIS A 229 18.86 -8.59 -3.21
C HIS A 229 17.94 -8.26 -2.03
N HIS A 230 16.93 -7.43 -2.23
CA HIS A 230 15.96 -7.10 -1.18
C HIS A 230 15.14 -8.32 -0.72
N ARG A 231 14.82 -9.25 -1.62
CA ARG A 231 14.16 -10.49 -1.23
C ARG A 231 15.00 -11.33 -0.27
N ALA A 232 16.29 -11.47 -0.55
CA ALA A 232 17.21 -12.18 0.30
C ALA A 232 17.42 -11.48 1.65
N GLU A 233 17.74 -10.17 1.61
CA GLU A 233 17.98 -9.35 2.80
C GLU A 233 16.81 -9.40 3.80
N VAL A 234 15.58 -9.15 3.31
CA VAL A 234 14.40 -9.13 4.19
C VAL A 234 14.06 -10.53 4.68
N GLY A 235 14.26 -11.57 3.83
CA GLY A 235 14.08 -12.96 4.22
C GLY A 235 15.00 -13.35 5.38
N GLU A 236 16.30 -13.02 5.29
CA GLU A 236 17.28 -13.27 6.35
C GLU A 236 16.97 -12.45 7.62
N ALA A 237 16.62 -11.18 7.47
CA ALA A 237 16.32 -10.31 8.62
C ALA A 237 15.09 -10.79 9.43
N LEU A 238 14.13 -11.45 8.77
CA LEU A 238 12.94 -12.01 9.40
C LEU A 238 13.13 -13.45 9.91
N GLU A 239 14.32 -14.04 9.82
CA GLU A 239 14.53 -15.37 10.38
C GLU A 239 14.15 -15.43 11.87
N GLY A 240 13.21 -16.33 12.20
CA GLY A 240 12.68 -16.51 13.55
C GLY A 240 11.75 -15.40 14.04
N LEU A 241 11.28 -14.53 13.15
CA LEU A 241 10.22 -13.54 13.37
C LEU A 241 8.97 -13.92 12.56
N ASP A 242 7.81 -13.49 13.05
CA ASP A 242 6.52 -13.72 12.41
C ASP A 242 6.11 -12.55 11.52
N LEU A 243 6.42 -11.32 11.95
CA LEU A 243 6.00 -10.08 11.30
C LEU A 243 7.13 -9.03 11.24
N LEU A 244 7.05 -8.19 10.21
CA LEU A 244 7.73 -6.90 10.13
C LEU A 244 6.74 -5.78 10.37
N LEU A 245 7.06 -4.87 11.29
CA LEU A 245 6.31 -3.67 11.61
C LEU A 245 7.12 -2.44 11.20
N THR A 246 6.49 -1.53 10.43
CA THR A 246 7.10 -0.27 10.00
C THR A 246 6.07 0.86 10.04
N PRO A 247 6.46 2.13 9.94
CA PRO A 247 5.51 3.15 9.51
C PRO A 247 4.97 2.81 8.11
N THR A 248 3.71 3.15 7.81
CA THR A 248 3.18 3.05 6.44
C THR A 248 3.74 4.18 5.58
N LEU A 249 3.72 5.40 6.10
CA LEU A 249 4.27 6.61 5.47
C LEU A 249 5.24 7.30 6.44
N PRO A 250 6.20 8.09 5.93
CA PRO A 250 7.08 8.88 6.80
C PRO A 250 6.38 10.09 7.41
N CYS A 251 5.27 10.53 6.86
CA CYS A 251 4.52 11.74 7.24
C CYS A 251 3.01 11.48 7.20
N VAL A 252 2.24 12.37 7.78
CA VAL A 252 0.78 12.43 7.56
C VAL A 252 0.47 12.85 6.11
N ALA A 253 -0.80 12.82 5.70
CA ALA A 253 -1.20 13.24 4.36
C ALA A 253 -0.58 14.60 3.99
N PRO A 254 0.29 14.69 2.95
CA PRO A 254 0.90 15.95 2.52
C PRO A 254 -0.12 16.95 1.95
N ARG A 255 0.28 18.22 1.86
CA ARG A 255 -0.49 19.22 1.11
C ARG A 255 -0.37 18.98 -0.38
N TYR A 256 -1.32 19.48 -1.15
CA TYR A 256 -1.21 19.49 -2.61
C TYR A 256 0.12 20.13 -3.04
N GLY A 257 0.81 19.51 -3.99
CA GLY A 257 2.13 19.94 -4.47
C GLY A 257 3.33 19.48 -3.63
N GLU A 258 3.12 18.94 -2.41
CA GLU A 258 4.21 18.46 -1.55
C GLU A 258 4.42 16.94 -1.61
N GLY A 259 3.39 16.18 -1.99
CA GLY A 259 3.44 14.71 -2.04
C GLY A 259 4.23 14.19 -3.23
N THR A 260 5.44 13.68 -3.00
CA THR A 260 6.26 13.07 -4.05
C THR A 260 6.17 11.54 -4.03
N ARG A 261 6.36 10.92 -5.20
CA ARG A 261 6.42 9.45 -5.30
C ARG A 261 7.52 8.88 -4.39
N THR A 262 8.69 9.49 -4.38
CA THR A 262 9.83 9.05 -3.57
C THR A 262 9.54 9.04 -2.07
N VAL A 263 8.86 10.07 -1.56
CA VAL A 263 8.50 10.17 -0.15
C VAL A 263 7.41 9.15 0.20
N LEU A 264 6.31 9.11 -0.56
CA LEU A 264 5.14 8.31 -0.20
C LEU A 264 5.33 6.81 -0.45
N THR A 265 6.19 6.40 -1.39
CA THR A 265 6.49 4.98 -1.61
C THR A 265 7.66 4.45 -0.78
N ARG A 266 8.28 5.29 0.05
CA ARG A 266 9.52 4.97 0.78
C ARG A 266 9.45 3.67 1.58
N PHE A 267 8.36 3.46 2.30
CA PHE A 267 8.18 2.29 3.17
C PHE A 267 7.26 1.23 2.56
N THR A 268 6.48 1.58 1.54
CA THR A 268 5.50 0.67 0.95
C THR A 268 6.07 -0.17 -0.20
N SER A 269 6.99 0.39 -0.99
CA SER A 269 7.49 -0.25 -2.22
C SER A 269 8.23 -1.56 -1.99
N LEU A 270 8.90 -1.74 -0.83
CA LEU A 270 9.57 -2.99 -0.49
C LEU A 270 8.63 -4.19 -0.62
N PHE A 271 7.41 -4.08 -0.10
CA PHE A 271 6.46 -5.20 -0.05
C PHE A 271 5.87 -5.57 -1.41
N ASN A 272 5.99 -4.69 -2.42
CA ASN A 272 5.73 -5.05 -3.81
C ASN A 272 6.96 -5.72 -4.44
N LEU A 273 8.17 -5.22 -4.16
CA LEU A 273 9.43 -5.81 -4.61
C LEU A 273 9.57 -7.27 -4.15
N VAL A 274 9.26 -7.54 -2.89
CA VAL A 274 9.41 -8.88 -2.30
C VAL A 274 8.15 -9.73 -2.38
N ALA A 275 7.06 -9.20 -2.93
CA ALA A 275 5.76 -9.90 -3.12
C ALA A 275 5.04 -10.29 -1.80
N TRP A 276 5.37 -9.67 -0.68
CA TRP A 276 4.83 -9.96 0.64
C TRP A 276 3.48 -9.26 0.89
N PRO A 277 2.54 -9.87 1.63
CA PRO A 277 1.35 -9.19 2.11
C PRO A 277 1.71 -8.06 3.06
N ALA A 278 0.96 -6.97 3.01
CA ALA A 278 1.16 -5.82 3.90
C ALA A 278 -0.16 -5.10 4.18
N LEU A 279 -0.39 -4.80 5.45
CA LEU A 279 -1.57 -4.10 5.98
C LEU A 279 -1.18 -2.71 6.47
N ALA A 280 -1.85 -1.67 6.02
CA ALA A 280 -1.81 -0.34 6.61
C ALA A 280 -2.97 -0.17 7.58
N LEU A 281 -2.68 0.24 8.81
CA LEU A 281 -3.64 0.40 9.90
C LEU A 281 -3.45 1.75 10.58
N PRO A 282 -4.49 2.59 10.74
CA PRO A 282 -4.41 3.82 11.53
C PRO A 282 -3.99 3.54 12.98
N CYS A 283 -3.04 4.33 13.51
CA CYS A 283 -2.52 4.12 14.87
C CYS A 283 -2.56 5.37 15.77
N GLY A 284 -3.38 6.34 15.41
CA GLY A 284 -3.66 7.53 16.20
C GLY A 284 -3.31 8.84 15.50
N PRO A 285 -3.66 9.99 16.09
CA PRO A 285 -3.40 11.30 15.51
C PRO A 285 -1.91 11.66 15.63
N ALA A 286 -1.38 12.27 14.56
CA ALA A 286 -0.01 12.79 14.51
C ALA A 286 -0.02 14.29 14.13
N GLU A 287 0.89 14.72 13.24
CA GLU A 287 1.01 16.13 12.84
C GLU A 287 -0.32 16.66 12.31
N ASP A 288 -0.65 17.89 12.68
CA ASP A 288 -1.93 18.59 12.37
C ASP A 288 -3.21 17.80 12.78
N GLY A 289 -3.09 16.83 13.68
CA GLY A 289 -4.19 15.96 14.12
C GLY A 289 -4.59 14.89 13.08
N LEU A 290 -3.82 14.75 12.01
CA LEU A 290 -4.05 13.76 10.97
C LEU A 290 -3.57 12.37 11.38
N PRO A 291 -4.11 11.30 10.80
CA PRO A 291 -3.76 9.94 11.22
C PRO A 291 -2.31 9.58 10.86
N ALA A 292 -1.60 9.00 11.83
CA ALA A 292 -0.46 8.13 11.57
C ALA A 292 -0.95 6.73 11.21
N SER A 293 -0.14 5.99 10.47
CA SER A 293 -0.45 4.62 10.07
C SER A 293 0.75 3.70 10.28
N VAL A 294 0.53 2.60 10.97
CA VAL A 294 1.46 1.49 11.11
C VAL A 294 1.24 0.48 9.97
N GLN A 295 2.31 -0.16 9.53
CA GLN A 295 2.26 -1.20 8.53
C GLN A 295 2.77 -2.53 9.10
N LEU A 296 1.98 -3.59 8.95
CA LEU A 296 2.34 -4.97 9.28
C LEU A 296 2.55 -5.75 7.99
N ALA A 297 3.62 -6.53 7.92
CA ALA A 297 3.91 -7.40 6.77
C ALA A 297 4.47 -8.73 7.23
N ALA A 298 4.31 -9.76 6.40
CA ALA A 298 4.85 -11.11 6.60
C ALA A 298 5.41 -11.67 5.29
N PRO A 299 6.20 -12.73 5.31
CA PRO A 299 6.57 -13.46 4.11
C PRO A 299 5.35 -13.89 3.27
N THR A 300 5.55 -14.07 1.97
CA THR A 300 4.51 -14.51 1.03
C THR A 300 3.73 -15.71 1.57
N GLY A 301 2.40 -15.64 1.54
CA GLY A 301 1.50 -16.64 2.13
C GLY A 301 1.11 -16.36 3.59
N GLY A 302 1.70 -15.34 4.23
CA GLY A 302 1.34 -14.92 5.59
C GLY A 302 0.13 -13.95 5.66
N ASP A 303 -0.73 -13.96 4.64
CA ASP A 303 -1.86 -13.04 4.50
C ASP A 303 -2.83 -13.09 5.68
N ASN A 304 -3.20 -14.29 6.09
CA ASN A 304 -4.07 -14.52 7.23
C ASN A 304 -3.43 -14.11 8.56
N LEU A 305 -2.12 -14.31 8.73
CA LEU A 305 -1.38 -13.86 9.91
C LEU A 305 -1.33 -12.33 10.00
N VAL A 306 -1.06 -11.65 8.88
CA VAL A 306 -1.01 -10.18 8.81
C VAL A 306 -2.36 -9.58 9.18
N LEU A 307 -3.46 -10.13 8.65
CA LEU A 307 -4.82 -9.67 8.97
C LEU A 307 -5.21 -9.98 10.42
N ALA A 308 -4.91 -11.16 10.93
CA ALA A 308 -5.18 -11.52 12.31
C ALA A 308 -4.42 -10.62 13.31
N ALA A 309 -3.14 -10.39 13.06
CA ALA A 309 -2.33 -9.47 13.88
C ALA A 309 -2.83 -8.03 13.78
N GLY A 310 -3.29 -7.61 12.58
CA GLY A 310 -3.92 -6.30 12.37
C GLY A 310 -5.19 -6.13 13.16
N GLU A 311 -6.10 -7.12 13.16
CA GLU A 311 -7.36 -7.09 13.91
C GLU A 311 -7.10 -7.06 15.43
N ALA A 312 -6.17 -7.87 15.93
CA ALA A 312 -5.77 -7.85 17.32
C ALA A 312 -5.12 -6.51 17.74
N LEU A 313 -4.28 -5.93 16.87
CA LEU A 313 -3.65 -4.62 17.12
C LEU A 313 -4.68 -3.48 17.10
N GLU A 314 -5.63 -3.49 16.13
CA GLU A 314 -6.73 -2.52 16.08
C GLU A 314 -7.52 -2.49 17.37
N GLY A 315 -7.91 -3.67 17.87
CA GLY A 315 -8.57 -3.81 19.17
C GLY A 315 -7.75 -3.28 20.36
N ALA A 316 -6.45 -3.57 20.36
CA ALA A 316 -5.53 -3.09 21.40
C ALA A 316 -5.31 -1.57 21.35
N LEU A 317 -5.35 -0.94 20.18
CA LEU A 317 -5.23 0.52 20.01
C LEU A 317 -6.51 1.26 20.41
N ALA A 318 -7.67 0.66 20.26
CA ALA A 318 -8.96 1.23 20.70
C ALA A 318 -9.14 1.21 22.22
N SER A 319 -8.39 0.37 22.94
CA SER A 319 -8.47 0.25 24.40
C SER A 319 -7.51 1.28 25.04
N PRO A 320 -7.98 2.11 26.00
CA PRO A 320 -7.09 2.99 26.73
C PRO A 320 -6.06 2.17 27.53
N VAL A 321 -4.82 2.68 27.59
CA VAL A 321 -3.73 2.11 28.39
C VAL A 321 -3.95 2.38 29.86
#